data_fdeb500130575f6bdeb49b0e1ec6f9a9
#
_entry.id   fdeb500130575f6bdeb49b0e1ec6f9a9
#
_cell.length_a   1.000
_cell.length_b   1.000
_cell.length_c   1.000
_cell.angle_alpha   90.00
_cell.angle_beta   90.00
_cell.angle_gamma   90.00
#
_symmetry.space_group_name_H-M   'P 1'
#
loop_
_entity.id
_entity.type
_entity.pdbx_description
1 polymer ?
#
loop_
_entity_poly.entity_id
_entity_poly.type
_entity_poly.pdbx_seq_one_letter_code
_entity_poly.pdbx_strand_id
1 'polypeptide(L)'
;MAREKQEETQSTRQGNIHVRVIDQKQGLQVIEGVAAIRILSKKYRLLVMEDYTPMLGKVEGDVVVLTADREIEYRSIHAYYKLQH
;
A
#
# COMPACT_ATOMS: atom_id res chain seq x y z
N MET A 1 -17.01 2.06 18.58
CA MET A 1 -16.61 1.13 17.56
C MET A 1 -15.29 1.49 16.98
N ALA A 2 -14.56 0.49 16.62
CA ALA A 2 -13.27 0.72 15.99
C ALA A 2 -13.41 1.48 14.69
N ARG A 3 -14.51 1.33 14.01
CA ARG A 3 -14.72 1.98 12.74
C ARG A 3 -14.67 3.50 12.86
N GLU A 4 -15.31 4.04 13.88
CA GLU A 4 -15.31 5.48 14.05
C GLU A 4 -13.92 6.01 14.28
N LYS A 5 -13.17 5.31 15.10
CA LYS A 5 -11.81 5.74 15.34
C LYS A 5 -10.99 5.69 14.06
N GLN A 6 -11.23 4.68 13.25
CA GLN A 6 -10.51 4.58 11.99
C GLN A 6 -10.81 5.76 11.10
N GLU A 7 -12.04 6.17 11.05
CA GLU A 7 -12.41 7.28 10.21
C GLU A 7 -11.74 8.56 10.67
N GLU A 8 -11.72 8.79 11.96
CA GLU A 8 -11.05 9.96 12.47
C GLU A 8 -9.58 9.93 12.14
N THR A 9 -8.96 8.78 12.34
CA THR A 9 -7.56 8.64 12.04
C THR A 9 -7.30 8.90 10.58
N GLN A 10 -8.16 8.38 9.73
CA GLN A 10 -7.97 8.56 8.30
C GLN A 10 -8.12 10.01 7.90
N SER A 11 -9.04 10.72 8.49
CA SER A 11 -9.26 12.11 8.12
C SER A 11 -8.06 12.98 8.49
N THR A 12 -7.30 12.61 9.53
CA THR A 12 -6.13 13.37 9.91
C THR A 12 -4.87 12.87 9.23
N ARG A 13 -4.93 11.69 8.65
CA ARG A 13 -3.78 11.05 8.05
C ARG A 13 -3.83 11.31 6.56
N GLN A 14 -2.94 12.13 6.08
CA GLN A 14 -2.86 12.38 4.67
C GLN A 14 -1.64 11.67 4.14
N GLY A 15 -1.87 10.78 3.20
CA GLY A 15 -0.80 10.02 2.64
C GLY A 15 -0.04 10.80 1.59
N ASN A 16 1.26 10.62 1.57
CA ASN A 16 2.09 11.20 0.54
C ASN A 16 2.90 10.15 -0.19
N ILE A 17 2.55 8.91 -0.03
CA ILE A 17 3.24 7.82 -0.72
C ILE A 17 2.58 7.61 -2.06
N HIS A 18 3.39 7.55 -3.11
CA HIS A 18 2.92 7.19 -4.44
C HIS A 18 3.30 5.74 -4.67
N VAL A 19 2.29 4.92 -4.93
CA VAL A 19 2.48 3.48 -5.08
C VAL A 19 2.21 3.08 -6.51
N ARG A 20 3.15 2.36 -7.10
CA ARG A 20 2.96 1.75 -8.40
C ARG A 20 3.09 0.25 -8.23
N VAL A 21 2.13 -0.47 -8.75
CA VAL A 21 2.11 -1.93 -8.70
C VAL A 21 2.00 -2.42 -10.12
N ILE A 22 2.94 -3.24 -10.55
CA ILE A 22 2.91 -3.82 -11.88
C ILE A 22 2.62 -5.31 -11.70
N ASP A 23 1.38 -5.66 -11.99
CA ASP A 23 0.88 -7.03 -11.82
C ASP A 23 0.83 -7.68 -13.18
N GLN A 24 1.23 -8.94 -13.26
CA GLN A 24 1.23 -9.67 -14.51
C GLN A 24 -0.16 -9.75 -15.14
N LYS A 25 -1.18 -9.82 -14.30
CA LYS A 25 -2.54 -9.98 -14.81
C LYS A 25 -3.24 -8.67 -15.04
N GLN A 26 -3.03 -7.70 -14.19
CA GLN A 26 -3.80 -6.46 -14.24
C GLN A 26 -3.02 -5.29 -14.80
N GLY A 27 -1.72 -5.48 -15.02
CA GLY A 27 -0.90 -4.41 -15.56
C GLY A 27 -0.50 -3.40 -14.51
N LEU A 28 -0.30 -2.18 -14.93
CA LEU A 28 0.17 -1.11 -14.05
C LEU A 28 -1.00 -0.48 -13.32
N GLN A 29 -0.86 -0.36 -12.02
CA GLN A 29 -1.82 0.35 -11.18
C GLN A 29 -1.07 1.42 -10.40
N VAL A 30 -1.61 2.61 -10.38
CA VAL A 30 -1.00 3.75 -9.70
C VAL A 30 -1.96 4.23 -8.62
N ILE A 31 -1.48 4.32 -7.40
CA ILE A 31 -2.29 4.75 -6.27
C ILE A 31 -1.56 5.89 -5.60
N GLU A 32 -2.22 7.04 -5.48
CA GLU A 32 -1.64 8.20 -4.84
C GLU A 32 -2.33 8.49 -3.53
N GLY A 33 -1.69 9.29 -2.70
CA GLY A 33 -2.26 9.66 -1.42
C GLY A 33 -2.27 8.50 -0.44
N VAL A 34 -1.30 7.63 -0.54
CA VAL A 34 -1.25 6.43 0.31
C VAL A 34 -0.60 6.79 1.63
N ALA A 35 -1.28 6.45 2.72
CA ALA A 35 -0.76 6.69 4.07
C ALA A 35 0.10 5.54 4.56
N ALA A 36 -0.21 4.32 4.14
CA ALA A 36 0.55 3.16 4.55
C ALA A 36 0.34 2.05 3.56
N ILE A 37 1.31 1.17 3.46
CA ILE A 37 1.19 -0.01 2.63
C ILE A 37 1.77 -1.20 3.39
N ARG A 38 1.03 -2.30 3.39
CA ARG A 38 1.45 -3.52 4.03
C ARG A 38 1.69 -4.57 2.96
N ILE A 39 2.87 -5.14 2.97
CA ILE A 39 3.25 -6.12 1.98
C ILE A 39 3.49 -7.45 2.68
N LEU A 40 2.72 -8.45 2.29
CA LEU A 40 2.79 -9.77 2.88
C LEU A 40 3.21 -10.74 1.80
N SER A 41 4.52 -10.78 1.57
CA SER A 41 5.08 -11.65 0.55
C SER A 41 5.44 -12.99 1.16
N LYS A 42 5.61 -14.00 0.34
CA LYS A 42 6.01 -15.32 0.83
C LYS A 42 7.33 -15.27 1.57
N LYS A 43 8.22 -14.38 1.16
CA LYS A 43 9.57 -14.35 1.71
C LYS A 43 9.79 -13.25 2.73
N TYR A 44 8.86 -12.29 2.83
CA TYR A 44 9.06 -11.20 3.78
C TYR A 44 7.76 -10.48 4.04
N ARG A 45 7.76 -9.69 5.10
CA ARG A 45 6.64 -8.83 5.45
C ARG A 45 7.17 -7.43 5.68
N LEU A 46 6.42 -6.45 5.22
CA LEU A 46 6.88 -5.07 5.28
C LEU A 46 5.69 -4.17 5.51
N LEU A 47 5.86 -3.21 6.41
CA LEU A 47 4.88 -2.16 6.62
C LEU A 47 5.60 -0.85 6.39
N VAL A 48 5.09 -0.06 5.45
CA VAL A 48 5.69 1.23 5.10
C VAL A 48 4.71 2.32 5.43
N MET A 49 5.18 3.31 6.16
CA MET A 49 4.37 4.45 6.57
C MET A 49 5.10 5.73 6.18
N GLU A 50 4.68 6.85 6.75
CA GLU A 50 5.33 8.13 6.47
C GLU A 50 6.81 8.06 6.81
N ASP A 51 7.59 8.94 6.19
CA ASP A 51 9.04 9.02 6.41
C ASP A 51 9.78 7.77 5.97
N TYR A 52 9.24 7.11 4.98
CA TYR A 52 9.85 5.90 4.45
C TYR A 52 10.95 6.25 3.44
N THR A 53 11.81 5.28 3.18
CA THR A 53 12.79 5.37 2.12
C THR A 53 12.15 4.88 0.83
N PRO A 54 12.24 5.63 -0.28
CA PRO A 54 11.72 5.13 -1.55
C PRO A 54 12.33 3.79 -1.90
N MET A 55 11.54 2.89 -2.44
CA MET A 55 12.02 1.54 -2.67
C MET A 55 11.30 0.87 -3.82
N LEU A 56 11.97 -0.13 -4.36
CA LEU A 56 11.42 -1.05 -5.35
C LEU A 56 11.45 -2.43 -4.75
N GLY A 57 10.45 -3.22 -5.07
CA GLY A 57 10.45 -4.58 -4.58
C GLY A 57 9.60 -5.49 -5.42
N LYS A 58 9.67 -6.76 -5.09
CA LYS A 58 8.89 -7.80 -5.72
C LYS A 58 8.05 -8.47 -4.66
N VAL A 59 6.78 -8.69 -4.95
CA VAL A 59 5.87 -9.34 -4.01
C VAL A 59 5.23 -10.55 -4.66
N GLU A 60 5.21 -11.63 -3.88
CA GLU A 60 4.42 -12.82 -4.19
C GLU A 60 3.54 -13.05 -3.00
N GLY A 61 2.33 -12.54 -3.05
CA GLY A 61 1.44 -12.64 -1.90
C GLY A 61 0.42 -11.52 -1.92
N ASP A 62 0.24 -10.87 -0.78
CA ASP A 62 -0.81 -9.89 -0.62
C ASP A 62 -0.23 -8.51 -0.40
N VAL A 63 -0.94 -7.51 -0.88
CA VAL A 63 -0.58 -6.11 -0.66
C VAL A 63 -1.84 -5.38 -0.22
N VAL A 64 -1.74 -4.64 0.87
CA VAL A 64 -2.85 -3.84 1.38
C VAL A 64 -2.40 -2.39 1.39
N VAL A 65 -3.14 -1.56 0.69
CA VAL A 65 -2.83 -0.14 0.54
C VAL A 65 -3.88 0.66 1.31
N LEU A 66 -3.41 1.52 2.20
CA LEU A 66 -4.29 2.32 3.05
C LEU A 66 -4.20 3.78 2.62
N THR A 67 -5.32 4.32 2.18
CA THR A 67 -5.41 5.74 1.87
C THR A 67 -6.23 6.42 2.96
N ALA A 68 -6.47 7.71 2.80
CA ALA A 68 -7.22 8.47 3.80
C ALA A 68 -8.65 7.98 3.94
N ASP A 69 -9.22 7.46 2.86
CA ASP A 69 -10.64 7.14 2.86
C ASP A 69 -10.96 5.69 2.52
N ARG A 70 -9.96 4.86 2.24
CA ARG A 70 -10.26 3.48 1.88
C ARG A 70 -9.06 2.58 2.02
N GLU A 71 -9.33 1.31 1.92
CA GLU A 71 -8.33 0.26 1.95
C GLU A 71 -8.45 -0.51 0.65
N ILE A 72 -7.34 -0.72 -0.03
CA ILE A 72 -7.30 -1.46 -1.28
C ILE A 72 -6.49 -2.71 -1.05
N GLU A 73 -7.06 -3.85 -1.36
CA GLU A 73 -6.43 -5.13 -1.07
C GLU A 73 -6.17 -5.87 -2.37
N TYR A 74 -4.93 -6.31 -2.56
CA TYR A 74 -4.54 -7.17 -3.68
C TYR A 74 -4.12 -8.50 -3.08
N ARG A 75 -4.77 -9.57 -3.47
CA ARG A 75 -4.50 -10.88 -2.90
C ARG A 75 -3.86 -11.81 -3.92
N SER A 76 -2.86 -12.53 -3.45
CA SER A 76 -2.22 -13.60 -4.22
C SER A 76 -1.70 -13.08 -5.55
N ILE A 77 -1.01 -11.95 -5.50
CA ILE A 77 -0.48 -11.35 -6.73
C ILE A 77 1.00 -11.66 -6.87
N HIS A 78 1.46 -11.58 -8.12
CA HIS A 78 2.87 -11.63 -8.47
C HIS A 78 3.16 -10.30 -9.13
N ALA A 79 3.85 -9.43 -8.43
CA ALA A 79 3.97 -8.07 -8.91
C ALA A 79 5.28 -7.43 -8.48
N TYR A 80 5.61 -6.35 -9.16
CA TYR A 80 6.66 -5.44 -8.71
C TYR A 80 5.99 -4.19 -8.19
N TYR A 81 6.56 -3.61 -7.16
CA TYR A 81 6.03 -2.37 -6.63
C TYR A 81 7.13 -1.33 -6.54
N LYS A 82 6.72 -0.07 -6.62
CA LYS A 82 7.60 1.07 -6.47
C LYS A 82 6.92 2.06 -5.55
N LEU A 83 7.62 2.47 -4.51
CA LEU A 83 7.12 3.43 -3.54
C LEU A 83 7.94 4.70 -3.66
N GLN A 84 7.26 5.83 -3.80
CA GLN A 84 7.90 7.12 -3.96
C GLN A 84 7.15 8.18 -3.17
N HIS A 85 7.83 9.25 -2.87
CA HIS A 85 7.20 10.43 -2.29
C HIS A 85 6.37 11.18 -3.30
#